data_1434d788f4c11abae2f97441807679de
#
_entry.id   1434d788f4c11abae2f97441807679de
#
_cell.length_a   1.000
_cell.length_b   1.000
_cell.length_c   1.000
_cell.angle_alpha   90.00
_cell.angle_beta   90.00
_cell.angle_gamma   90.00
#
_symmetry.space_group_name_H-M   'P 1'
#
loop_
_entity.id
_entity.type
_entity.pdbx_description
1 polymer ?
#
loop_
_entity_poly.entity_id
_entity_poly.type
_entity_poly.pdbx_seq_one_letter_code
_entity_poly.pdbx_strand_id
1 'polypeptide(L)'
;MRGTLSCIKRACPVLPCIISQQYTPPGECCPKCTHPTADKILPISGFSLPKPCIIGKEYHDHLIPFRVDPCTHCTCMNGTAVCTRQTCPVLTCGARALPPLPGKCCPECPEIEEAQTACVIAGKTYQDGEIWQLDACKSCECHGGEPRCAMERCPTSSCAPDQTLRQLPGQCCPKCVDIDGICTVFGDPHYKTFDGKFYSFQGSCKYQLVSDCKNHTFSIRISNDARNTSHSSWTRTATLRIGSTKVNMGKKMRIKVNGQRIALPYIIKGVAEISRSNGSVLLKSEIGVQMLWDGDGFLEVTVSSSYKGKLCGLCGNFNSVARDDMRARDGRLLNDTWRFGTSWRVGGHRACTRRPERPNGISRCRKSKHTKVQRLCRAFEANEAFSKCVGKVNPHNYAEACVLDACSCSGFRCHCAAYRAYARECTRVGAEPQDWLRAAWCDGPPPPWLSRGRMGVGRSVKHRKTDLLALGAIPKRNNSRSRPPPPILH
;
A
#
# COMPACT_ATOMS: atom_id res chain seq x y z
N MET A 1 35.41 -12.04 1.03
CA MET A 1 33.93 -12.05 1.22
C MET A 1 33.45 -13.49 1.12
N ARG A 2 33.15 -14.15 2.21
CA ARG A 2 32.53 -15.48 2.22
C ARG A 2 31.05 -15.27 2.52
N GLY A 3 30.21 -15.36 1.47
CA GLY A 3 28.77 -15.21 1.58
C GLY A 3 28.15 -16.34 2.39
N THR A 4 27.25 -15.99 3.32
CA THR A 4 26.39 -16.95 4.03
C THR A 4 25.35 -17.46 3.05
N LEU A 5 25.37 -18.74 2.72
CA LEU A 5 24.33 -19.36 1.90
C LEU A 5 23.08 -19.54 2.77
N SER A 6 22.04 -18.79 2.51
CA SER A 6 20.71 -19.00 3.08
C SER A 6 19.89 -19.84 2.12
N CYS A 7 19.65 -21.11 2.47
CA CYS A 7 18.82 -22.01 1.67
C CYS A 7 17.39 -22.02 2.22
N ILE A 8 16.42 -21.56 1.43
CA ILE A 8 15.01 -21.70 1.72
C ILE A 8 14.50 -22.95 0.99
N LYS A 9 14.19 -24.01 1.72
CA LYS A 9 13.49 -25.17 1.15
C LYS A 9 11.98 -24.84 1.08
N ARG A 10 11.41 -24.99 -0.10
CA ARG A 10 9.97 -24.83 -0.30
C ARG A 10 9.27 -26.04 0.31
N ALA A 11 8.38 -25.80 1.27
CA ALA A 11 7.58 -26.88 1.87
C ALA A 11 6.52 -27.36 0.86
N CYS A 12 6.32 -28.65 0.82
CA CYS A 12 5.30 -29.26 -0.01
C CYS A 12 3.92 -29.23 0.69
N PRO A 13 2.82 -29.08 -0.04
CA PRO A 13 1.49 -29.15 0.53
C PRO A 13 1.23 -30.56 1.11
N VAL A 14 0.47 -30.62 2.19
CA VAL A 14 -0.01 -31.89 2.74
C VAL A 14 -1.03 -32.47 1.73
N LEU A 15 -0.74 -33.69 1.27
CA LEU A 15 -1.60 -34.37 0.33
C LEU A 15 -2.71 -35.15 1.07
N PRO A 16 -3.93 -35.24 0.48
CA PRO A 16 -5.03 -35.97 1.08
C PRO A 16 -4.93 -37.49 0.99
N CYS A 17 -3.80 -38.02 0.51
CA CYS A 17 -3.55 -39.45 0.35
C CYS A 17 -2.46 -39.96 1.30
N ILE A 18 -2.54 -41.24 1.66
CA ILE A 18 -1.53 -41.89 2.53
C ILE A 18 -0.17 -41.98 1.83
N ILE A 19 0.89 -42.08 2.61
CA ILE A 19 2.30 -42.01 2.14
C ILE A 19 2.60 -43.06 1.05
N SER A 20 2.02 -44.26 1.13
CA SER A 20 2.19 -45.32 0.12
C SER A 20 1.54 -44.99 -1.24
N GLN A 21 0.70 -43.99 -1.32
CA GLN A 21 0.01 -43.51 -2.54
C GLN A 21 0.61 -42.21 -3.07
N GLN A 22 1.72 -41.76 -2.51
CA GLN A 22 2.41 -40.56 -2.94
C GLN A 22 3.63 -40.93 -3.78
N TYR A 23 3.82 -40.19 -4.85
CA TYR A 23 5.03 -40.29 -5.69
C TYR A 23 5.53 -38.89 -6.05
N THR A 24 6.83 -38.75 -6.20
CA THR A 24 7.45 -37.52 -6.64
C THR A 24 7.83 -37.64 -8.11
N PRO A 25 7.22 -36.89 -9.04
CA PRO A 25 7.58 -36.93 -10.45
C PRO A 25 9.06 -36.53 -10.67
N PRO A 26 9.74 -37.07 -11.65
CA PRO A 26 11.10 -36.65 -12.00
C PRO A 26 11.15 -35.14 -12.31
N GLY A 27 12.07 -34.42 -11.65
CA GLY A 27 12.23 -32.97 -11.80
C GLY A 27 11.29 -32.10 -10.92
N GLU A 28 10.36 -32.66 -10.16
CA GLU A 28 9.54 -31.95 -9.21
C GLU A 28 10.04 -32.13 -7.77
N CYS A 29 9.85 -31.09 -6.95
CA CYS A 29 10.31 -31.07 -5.56
C CYS A 29 9.30 -31.70 -4.60
N CYS A 30 8.02 -31.72 -4.96
CA CYS A 30 6.93 -32.13 -4.07
C CYS A 30 6.20 -33.39 -4.58
N PRO A 31 5.78 -34.29 -3.67
CA PRO A 31 5.02 -35.47 -4.02
C PRO A 31 3.59 -35.12 -4.48
N LYS A 32 2.99 -36.04 -5.26
CA LYS A 32 1.60 -36.02 -5.74
C LYS A 32 0.91 -37.33 -5.43
N CYS A 33 -0.41 -37.33 -5.34
CA CYS A 33 -1.20 -38.57 -5.18
C CYS A 33 -1.30 -39.33 -6.51
N THR A 34 -1.22 -40.67 -6.45
CA THR A 34 -1.30 -41.55 -7.63
C THR A 34 -2.72 -41.63 -8.22
N HIS A 35 -3.77 -41.35 -7.43
CA HIS A 35 -5.16 -41.30 -7.89
C HIS A 35 -5.86 -40.07 -7.33
N PRO A 36 -6.62 -39.30 -8.13
CA PRO A 36 -7.47 -38.26 -7.62
C PRO A 36 -8.71 -38.89 -6.99
N THR A 37 -8.77 -38.97 -5.68
CA THR A 37 -10.02 -39.28 -4.98
C THR A 37 -10.91 -38.05 -5.01
N ALA A 38 -11.94 -38.13 -5.85
CA ALA A 38 -13.06 -37.23 -5.79
C ALA A 38 -13.89 -37.60 -4.56
N ASP A 39 -13.74 -36.85 -3.49
CA ASP A 39 -14.78 -36.79 -2.46
C ASP A 39 -14.88 -35.39 -1.90
N LYS A 40 -16.11 -34.91 -1.97
CA LYS A 40 -16.60 -33.61 -1.53
C LYS A 40 -16.45 -33.49 -0.02
N ILE A 41 -15.58 -32.58 0.42
CA ILE A 41 -15.73 -32.02 1.76
C ILE A 41 -15.89 -30.51 1.60
N LEU A 42 -17.06 -30.04 2.00
CA LEU A 42 -17.44 -28.62 2.08
C LEU A 42 -16.45 -27.84 2.94
N PRO A 43 -16.08 -26.62 2.56
CA PRO A 43 -15.19 -25.81 3.37
C PRO A 43 -15.96 -25.28 4.58
N ILE A 44 -15.58 -25.71 5.76
CA ILE A 44 -15.89 -25.00 7.00
C ILE A 44 -14.95 -23.79 7.03
N SER A 45 -15.54 -22.63 6.95
CA SER A 45 -14.89 -21.34 6.99
C SER A 45 -14.05 -21.15 8.26
N GLY A 46 -12.77 -20.76 8.12
CA GLY A 46 -12.19 -19.84 9.04
C GLY A 46 -10.94 -20.27 9.84
N PHE A 47 -10.40 -21.50 9.71
CA PHE A 47 -9.09 -21.84 10.30
C PHE A 47 -8.28 -22.66 9.30
N SER A 48 -7.32 -22.04 8.63
CA SER A 48 -6.30 -22.82 7.93
C SER A 48 -5.35 -23.38 8.99
N LEU A 49 -5.41 -24.69 9.20
CA LEU A 49 -4.43 -25.41 10.01
C LEU A 49 -3.01 -25.08 9.50
N PRO A 50 -2.06 -24.82 10.40
CA PRO A 50 -0.70 -24.54 10.00
C PRO A 50 -0.13 -25.75 9.24
N LYS A 51 0.50 -25.48 8.10
CA LYS A 51 1.03 -26.52 7.21
C LYS A 51 2.34 -27.08 7.76
N PRO A 52 2.50 -28.42 7.89
CA PRO A 52 3.77 -29.03 8.24
C PRO A 52 4.79 -28.89 7.11
N CYS A 53 6.05 -28.98 7.45
CA CYS A 53 7.17 -29.02 6.50
C CYS A 53 7.56 -30.47 6.19
N ILE A 54 7.91 -30.73 4.94
CA ILE A 54 8.42 -32.03 4.51
C ILE A 54 9.87 -31.83 4.05
N ILE A 55 10.81 -32.51 4.71
CA ILE A 55 12.21 -32.46 4.35
C ILE A 55 12.71 -33.91 4.16
N GLY A 56 13.04 -34.23 2.92
CA GLY A 56 13.35 -35.63 2.57
C GLY A 56 12.10 -36.50 2.71
N LYS A 57 12.11 -37.42 3.68
CA LYS A 57 10.98 -38.32 3.99
C LYS A 57 10.31 -38.02 5.36
N GLU A 58 10.75 -36.99 6.05
CA GLU A 58 10.30 -36.67 7.40
C GLU A 58 9.35 -35.49 7.41
N TYR A 59 8.32 -35.60 8.27
CA TYR A 59 7.33 -34.57 8.52
C TYR A 59 7.69 -33.81 9.79
N HIS A 60 7.65 -32.49 9.71
CA HIS A 60 7.89 -31.62 10.86
C HIS A 60 6.71 -30.68 11.04
N ASP A 61 6.10 -30.72 12.21
CA ASP A 61 4.95 -29.90 12.51
C ASP A 61 5.31 -28.42 12.64
N HIS A 62 4.30 -27.58 12.47
CA HIS A 62 4.44 -26.14 12.57
C HIS A 62 4.97 -25.73 13.95
N LEU A 63 5.96 -24.84 13.96
CA LEU A 63 6.71 -24.34 15.12
C LEU A 63 7.59 -25.37 15.84
N ILE A 64 7.65 -26.62 15.41
CA ILE A 64 8.54 -27.61 16.01
C ILE A 64 9.95 -27.45 15.43
N PRO A 65 10.98 -27.25 16.26
CA PRO A 65 12.36 -27.22 15.83
C PRO A 65 12.89 -28.63 15.55
N PHE A 66 13.69 -28.78 14.50
CA PHE A 66 14.33 -30.03 14.10
C PHE A 66 15.73 -29.78 13.58
N ARG A 67 16.54 -30.83 13.50
CA ARG A 67 17.92 -30.78 12.97
C ARG A 67 17.99 -31.49 11.63
N VAL A 68 18.62 -30.84 10.66
CA VAL A 68 18.91 -31.47 9.35
C VAL A 68 20.29 -32.10 9.35
N ASP A 69 21.25 -31.46 10.01
CA ASP A 69 22.60 -31.96 10.24
C ASP A 69 23.15 -31.36 11.56
N PRO A 70 24.32 -31.79 12.05
CA PRO A 70 24.88 -31.28 13.30
C PRO A 70 25.01 -29.75 13.37
N CYS A 71 25.12 -29.09 12.20
CA CYS A 71 25.30 -27.65 12.09
C CYS A 71 24.01 -26.88 11.75
N THR A 72 22.95 -27.57 11.33
CA THR A 72 21.76 -26.92 10.78
C THR A 72 20.53 -27.23 11.62
N HIS A 73 19.97 -26.18 12.23
CA HIS A 73 18.72 -26.21 12.98
C HIS A 73 17.63 -25.53 12.16
N CYS A 74 16.49 -26.17 12.06
CA CYS A 74 15.36 -25.68 11.30
C CYS A 74 14.11 -25.58 12.20
N THR A 75 13.24 -24.63 11.90
CA THR A 75 11.89 -24.57 12.44
C THR A 75 10.90 -24.50 11.30
N CYS A 76 9.87 -25.31 11.37
CA CYS A 76 8.81 -25.29 10.38
C CYS A 76 7.88 -24.08 10.61
N MET A 77 7.73 -23.24 9.62
CA MET A 77 6.87 -22.05 9.64
C MET A 77 5.83 -22.16 8.54
N ASN A 78 4.66 -22.70 8.85
CA ASN A 78 3.52 -22.80 7.94
C ASN A 78 3.90 -23.37 6.55
N GLY A 79 4.54 -24.54 6.54
CA GLY A 79 4.94 -25.23 5.32
C GLY A 79 6.30 -24.79 4.75
N THR A 80 6.99 -23.84 5.39
CA THR A 80 8.35 -23.42 4.98
C THR A 80 9.33 -23.70 6.14
N ALA A 81 10.38 -24.45 5.86
CA ALA A 81 11.43 -24.67 6.85
C ALA A 81 12.41 -23.49 6.87
N VAL A 82 12.47 -22.78 7.97
CA VAL A 82 13.44 -21.73 8.22
C VAL A 82 14.63 -22.35 8.95
N CYS A 83 15.77 -22.38 8.28
CA CYS A 83 16.97 -23.05 8.79
C CYS A 83 18.04 -22.02 9.12
N THR A 84 18.66 -22.19 10.29
CA THR A 84 19.87 -21.49 10.68
C THR A 84 21.03 -22.48 10.75
N ARG A 85 22.13 -22.13 10.11
CA ARG A 85 23.37 -22.92 10.18
C ARG A 85 24.33 -22.29 11.16
N GLN A 86 24.78 -23.10 12.12
CA GLN A 86 25.82 -22.70 13.07
C GLN A 86 27.13 -22.51 12.29
N THR A 87 27.75 -21.35 12.43
CA THR A 87 29.09 -21.10 11.91
C THR A 87 30.12 -21.48 12.95
N CYS A 88 31.12 -22.23 12.53
CA CYS A 88 32.22 -22.59 13.45
C CYS A 88 33.14 -21.40 13.71
N PRO A 89 33.66 -21.29 14.92
CA PRO A 89 34.68 -20.28 15.22
C PRO A 89 35.92 -20.49 14.34
N VAL A 90 36.59 -19.40 14.04
CA VAL A 90 37.90 -19.47 13.34
C VAL A 90 38.91 -19.96 14.40
N LEU A 91 39.38 -21.20 14.19
CA LEU A 91 40.38 -21.79 15.09
C LEU A 91 41.75 -21.21 14.82
N THR A 92 42.46 -20.83 15.86
CA THR A 92 43.81 -20.30 15.79
C THR A 92 44.85 -21.36 15.44
N CYS A 93 44.53 -22.65 15.62
CA CYS A 93 45.39 -23.79 15.30
C CYS A 93 45.48 -24.08 13.79
N GLY A 94 44.71 -23.42 12.94
CA GLY A 94 44.77 -23.54 11.48
C GLY A 94 44.70 -24.98 10.99
N ALA A 95 45.73 -25.44 10.26
CA ALA A 95 45.76 -26.80 9.68
C ALA A 95 45.87 -27.94 10.75
N ARG A 96 46.06 -27.60 12.02
CA ARG A 96 46.14 -28.60 13.12
C ARG A 96 44.77 -28.85 13.78
N ALA A 97 43.70 -28.22 13.29
CA ALA A 97 42.34 -28.45 13.78
C ALA A 97 41.95 -29.93 13.59
N LEU A 98 41.43 -30.56 14.63
CA LEU A 98 40.88 -31.89 14.57
C LEU A 98 39.51 -31.88 13.88
N PRO A 99 39.17 -32.87 13.04
CA PRO A 99 37.85 -32.92 12.41
C PRO A 99 36.74 -33.00 13.50
N PRO A 100 35.55 -32.48 13.21
CA PRO A 100 34.46 -32.56 14.18
C PRO A 100 34.17 -33.98 14.60
N LEU A 101 33.96 -34.22 15.88
CA LEU A 101 33.50 -35.49 16.41
C LEU A 101 32.10 -35.84 15.87
N PRO A 102 31.75 -37.13 15.75
CA PRO A 102 30.41 -37.55 15.32
C PRO A 102 29.31 -36.84 16.15
N GLY A 103 28.40 -36.13 15.47
CA GLY A 103 27.33 -35.36 16.11
C GLY A 103 27.69 -33.95 16.54
N LYS A 104 28.94 -33.53 16.47
CA LYS A 104 29.37 -32.13 16.68
C LYS A 104 29.48 -31.36 15.35
N CYS A 105 29.17 -30.07 15.39
CA CYS A 105 29.19 -29.19 14.19
C CYS A 105 30.60 -28.71 13.85
N CYS A 106 31.41 -28.38 14.84
CA CYS A 106 32.64 -27.62 14.64
C CYS A 106 33.89 -28.46 14.99
N PRO A 107 34.99 -28.25 14.21
CA PRO A 107 36.29 -28.79 14.57
C PRO A 107 36.81 -28.16 15.86
N GLU A 108 37.67 -28.86 16.55
CA GLU A 108 38.30 -28.42 17.80
C GLU A 108 39.84 -28.42 17.62
N CYS A 109 40.54 -27.54 18.33
CA CYS A 109 41.97 -27.57 18.34
C CYS A 109 42.47 -28.66 19.29
N PRO A 110 43.61 -29.39 19.02
CA PRO A 110 44.27 -30.23 20.00
C PRO A 110 44.72 -29.40 21.22
N GLU A 111 44.55 -29.94 22.41
CA GLU A 111 45.10 -29.28 23.63
C GLU A 111 46.61 -29.15 23.48
N ILE A 112 47.11 -27.92 23.42
CA ILE A 112 48.53 -27.61 23.49
C ILE A 112 48.78 -27.13 24.92
N GLU A 113 49.56 -27.92 25.65
CA GLU A 113 50.10 -27.53 26.97
C GLU A 113 51.09 -26.37 26.79
N GLU A 114 50.60 -25.13 26.65
CA GLU A 114 51.25 -23.87 27.05
C GLU A 114 50.29 -22.74 26.75
N ALA A 115 49.77 -22.19 27.82
CA ALA A 115 48.70 -21.21 27.78
C ALA A 115 49.10 -19.92 27.09
N GLN A 116 48.72 -19.73 25.83
CA GLN A 116 48.48 -18.40 25.35
C GLN A 116 47.15 -17.91 25.94
N THR A 117 47.24 -17.21 27.06
CA THR A 117 46.05 -16.69 27.79
C THR A 117 45.35 -15.53 27.08
N ALA A 118 45.81 -15.13 25.91
CA ALA A 118 45.25 -14.02 25.15
C ALA A 118 44.93 -14.39 23.69
N CYS A 119 43.76 -13.98 23.22
CA CYS A 119 43.32 -14.18 21.82
C CYS A 119 43.79 -13.03 20.93
N VAL A 120 44.37 -13.32 19.78
CA VAL A 120 44.75 -12.30 18.78
C VAL A 120 43.91 -12.42 17.54
N ILE A 121 43.06 -11.41 17.24
CA ILE A 121 42.18 -11.38 16.09
C ILE A 121 42.38 -10.03 15.36
N ALA A 122 42.67 -10.13 14.06
CA ALA A 122 42.87 -8.96 13.20
C ALA A 122 43.83 -7.89 13.79
N GLY A 123 44.88 -8.36 14.49
CA GLY A 123 45.90 -7.49 15.10
C GLY A 123 45.49 -6.87 16.43
N LYS A 124 44.35 -7.22 17.00
CA LYS A 124 43.93 -6.87 18.36
C LYS A 124 44.09 -8.05 19.29
N THR A 125 44.61 -7.80 20.49
CA THR A 125 44.76 -8.80 21.54
C THR A 125 43.67 -8.61 22.57
N TYR A 126 42.98 -9.70 22.89
CA TYR A 126 41.93 -9.77 23.90
C TYR A 126 42.37 -10.72 25.04
N GLN A 127 42.21 -10.28 26.28
CA GLN A 127 42.58 -11.05 27.43
C GLN A 127 41.59 -12.22 27.64
N ASP A 128 42.02 -13.26 28.38
CA ASP A 128 41.17 -14.36 28.74
C ASP A 128 39.91 -13.87 29.51
N GLY A 129 38.71 -14.27 29.08
CA GLY A 129 37.43 -13.79 29.59
C GLY A 129 36.95 -12.47 29.01
N GLU A 130 37.74 -11.81 28.14
CA GLU A 130 37.30 -10.59 27.49
C GLU A 130 36.30 -10.87 26.36
N ILE A 131 35.18 -10.12 26.39
CA ILE A 131 34.08 -10.24 25.39
C ILE A 131 34.14 -9.07 24.41
N TRP A 132 34.09 -9.36 23.12
CA TRP A 132 34.00 -8.33 22.07
C TRP A 132 32.90 -8.67 21.07
N GLN A 133 32.36 -7.66 20.39
CA GLN A 133 31.42 -7.83 19.31
C GLN A 133 32.11 -7.77 17.95
N LEU A 134 31.88 -8.75 17.10
CA LEU A 134 32.32 -8.78 15.71
C LEU A 134 31.34 -8.04 14.80
N ASP A 135 30.05 -8.23 15.06
CA ASP A 135 28.93 -7.54 14.39
C ASP A 135 27.72 -7.48 15.34
N ALA A 136 26.60 -6.96 14.85
CA ALA A 136 25.38 -6.80 15.66
C ALA A 136 24.82 -8.13 16.22
N CYS A 137 25.20 -9.27 15.64
CA CYS A 137 24.67 -10.60 15.99
C CYS A 137 25.73 -11.54 16.61
N LYS A 138 26.99 -11.22 16.47
CA LYS A 138 28.08 -12.11 16.84
C LYS A 138 28.99 -11.49 17.86
N SER A 139 28.97 -12.06 19.06
CA SER A 139 29.90 -11.76 20.15
C SER A 139 30.89 -12.92 20.32
N CYS A 140 32.11 -12.57 20.66
CA CYS A 140 33.18 -13.54 20.96
C CYS A 140 33.73 -13.29 22.35
N GLU A 141 34.13 -14.36 23.00
CA GLU A 141 34.81 -14.38 24.29
C GLU A 141 36.16 -15.09 24.12
N CYS A 142 37.22 -14.54 24.67
CA CYS A 142 38.50 -15.23 24.72
C CYS A 142 38.49 -16.27 25.81
N HIS A 143 38.77 -17.52 25.51
CA HIS A 143 38.86 -18.59 26.47
C HIS A 143 40.07 -19.46 26.22
N GLY A 144 41.06 -19.38 27.12
CA GLY A 144 42.32 -20.13 27.01
C GLY A 144 43.10 -19.85 25.73
N GLY A 145 43.11 -18.59 25.24
CA GLY A 145 43.77 -18.18 23.98
C GLY A 145 42.97 -18.46 22.73
N GLU A 146 41.77 -19.05 22.83
CA GLU A 146 40.90 -19.32 21.71
C GLU A 146 39.62 -18.45 21.74
N PRO A 147 39.23 -17.82 20.61
CA PRO A 147 38.01 -17.07 20.56
C PRO A 147 36.79 -18.01 20.43
N ARG A 148 35.94 -18.02 21.42
CA ARG A 148 34.63 -18.67 21.40
C ARG A 148 33.57 -17.65 20.97
N CYS A 149 33.03 -17.81 19.75
CA CYS A 149 32.04 -16.90 19.25
C CYS A 149 30.65 -17.50 19.31
N ALA A 150 29.71 -16.72 19.87
CA ALA A 150 28.29 -17.03 19.91
C ALA A 150 27.52 -16.09 18.99
N MET A 151 26.55 -16.65 18.29
CA MET A 151 25.60 -15.86 17.51
C MET A 151 24.31 -15.73 18.31
N GLU A 152 23.82 -14.50 18.46
CA GLU A 152 22.53 -14.24 19.11
C GLU A 152 21.42 -14.89 18.29
N ARG A 153 20.59 -15.71 18.95
CA ARG A 153 19.44 -16.34 18.31
C ARG A 153 18.24 -15.42 18.41
N CYS A 154 17.74 -15.02 17.24
CA CYS A 154 16.54 -14.20 17.19
C CYS A 154 15.30 -15.04 17.53
N PRO A 155 14.45 -14.58 18.45
CA PRO A 155 13.17 -15.22 18.68
C PRO A 155 12.31 -15.11 17.41
N THR A 156 11.55 -16.17 17.11
CA THR A 156 10.54 -16.12 16.04
C THR A 156 9.42 -15.21 16.49
N SER A 157 9.43 -13.97 16.05
CA SER A 157 8.39 -12.98 16.40
C SER A 157 7.31 -12.95 15.33
N SER A 158 6.09 -13.27 15.69
CA SER A 158 4.91 -12.91 14.89
C SER A 158 4.49 -11.48 15.24
N CYS A 159 4.49 -10.59 14.26
CA CYS A 159 4.05 -9.22 14.48
C CYS A 159 2.52 -9.12 14.48
N ALA A 160 1.99 -8.11 15.16
CA ALA A 160 0.59 -7.75 15.07
C ALA A 160 0.21 -7.38 13.61
N PRO A 161 -1.08 -7.46 13.22
CA PRO A 161 -1.50 -7.17 11.86
C PRO A 161 -1.15 -5.76 11.35
N ASP A 162 -0.96 -4.81 12.25
CA ASP A 162 -0.58 -3.42 12.00
C ASP A 162 0.93 -3.16 12.15
N GLN A 163 1.71 -4.23 12.25
CA GLN A 163 3.16 -4.20 12.38
C GLN A 163 3.83 -5.05 11.30
N THR A 164 5.06 -4.71 10.99
CA THR A 164 5.92 -5.49 10.08
C THR A 164 7.25 -5.77 10.74
N LEU A 165 7.80 -6.95 10.46
CA LEU A 165 9.12 -7.32 10.92
C LEU A 165 10.17 -6.56 10.11
N ARG A 166 11.03 -5.81 10.77
CA ARG A 166 12.08 -5.02 10.12
C ARG A 166 13.40 -5.15 10.85
N GLN A 167 14.46 -5.37 10.07
CA GLN A 167 15.84 -5.27 10.56
C GLN A 167 16.19 -3.81 10.76
N LEU A 168 16.52 -3.44 12.00
CA LEU A 168 16.96 -2.09 12.34
C LEU A 168 18.49 -2.02 12.30
N PRO A 169 19.06 -0.89 11.84
CA PRO A 169 20.52 -0.72 11.82
C PRO A 169 21.11 -0.92 13.21
N GLY A 170 22.20 -1.69 13.30
CA GLY A 170 22.93 -1.97 14.54
C GLY A 170 22.23 -2.95 15.51
N GLN A 171 21.09 -3.53 15.14
CA GLN A 171 20.43 -4.57 15.95
C GLN A 171 20.56 -5.94 15.28
N CYS A 172 20.82 -6.97 16.08
CA CYS A 172 20.90 -8.33 15.58
C CYS A 172 19.55 -8.84 15.10
N CYS A 173 18.53 -8.72 15.92
CA CYS A 173 17.26 -9.33 15.67
C CYS A 173 16.28 -8.33 15.03
N PRO A 174 15.53 -8.77 14.00
CA PRO A 174 14.46 -7.95 13.46
C PRO A 174 13.40 -7.70 14.53
N LYS A 175 12.86 -6.48 14.54
CA LYS A 175 11.79 -6.07 15.47
C LYS A 175 10.51 -5.76 14.75
N CYS A 176 9.38 -6.02 15.40
CA CYS A 176 8.11 -5.54 14.94
C CYS A 176 8.06 -4.01 15.03
N VAL A 177 7.86 -3.36 13.90
CA VAL A 177 7.67 -1.91 13.82
C VAL A 177 6.29 -1.63 13.27
N ASP A 178 5.63 -0.61 13.80
CA ASP A 178 4.32 -0.18 13.31
C ASP A 178 4.40 0.22 11.84
N ILE A 179 3.39 -0.17 11.06
CA ILE A 179 3.26 0.18 9.65
C ILE A 179 2.75 1.61 9.54
N ASP A 180 3.24 2.36 8.56
CA ASP A 180 2.75 3.69 8.24
C ASP A 180 1.26 3.64 7.87
N GLY A 181 0.51 4.62 8.35
CA GLY A 181 -0.92 4.73 8.06
C GLY A 181 -1.18 5.22 6.65
N ILE A 182 -2.14 4.61 5.94
CA ILE A 182 -2.52 5.01 4.60
C ILE A 182 -4.03 5.26 4.54
N CYS A 183 -4.39 6.50 4.19
CA CYS A 183 -5.77 6.88 3.90
C CYS A 183 -5.93 7.19 2.42
N THR A 184 -6.99 6.68 1.79
CA THR A 184 -7.25 6.88 0.36
C THR A 184 -8.61 7.52 0.14
N VAL A 185 -8.66 8.51 -0.75
CA VAL A 185 -9.90 9.17 -1.22
C VAL A 185 -9.98 9.02 -2.73
N PHE A 186 -11.10 8.55 -3.25
CA PHE A 186 -11.27 8.35 -4.67
C PHE A 186 -12.75 8.42 -5.09
N GLY A 187 -12.99 8.61 -6.38
CA GLY A 187 -14.33 8.58 -6.96
C GLY A 187 -15.30 9.65 -6.43
N ASP A 188 -16.50 9.26 -6.11
CA ASP A 188 -17.65 10.11 -5.72
C ASP A 188 -17.84 10.22 -4.19
N PRO A 189 -17.07 10.95 -3.34
CA PRO A 189 -15.81 10.39 -2.88
C PRO A 189 -16.04 9.19 -1.95
N HIS A 190 -15.27 8.16 -2.16
CA HIS A 190 -15.14 7.03 -1.26
C HIS A 190 -13.88 7.20 -0.43
N TYR A 191 -13.92 6.77 0.80
CA TYR A 191 -12.84 6.90 1.77
C TYR A 191 -12.45 5.52 2.30
N LYS A 192 -11.16 5.23 2.30
CA LYS A 192 -10.56 4.16 3.10
C LYS A 192 -9.73 4.82 4.18
N THR A 193 -10.11 4.67 5.44
CA THR A 193 -9.41 5.25 6.59
C THR A 193 -8.05 4.58 6.83
N PHE A 194 -7.25 5.13 7.73
CA PHE A 194 -5.98 4.54 8.15
C PHE A 194 -6.15 3.14 8.74
N ASP A 195 -7.24 2.90 9.47
CA ASP A 195 -7.54 1.63 10.12
C ASP A 195 -8.39 0.69 9.24
N GLY A 196 -8.58 1.06 7.96
CA GLY A 196 -9.16 0.20 6.93
C GLY A 196 -10.68 0.27 6.80
N LYS A 197 -11.37 1.21 7.47
CA LYS A 197 -12.81 1.40 7.30
C LYS A 197 -13.12 2.04 5.94
N PHE A 198 -14.04 1.41 5.20
CA PHE A 198 -14.61 1.97 3.97
C PHE A 198 -15.93 2.69 4.24
N TYR A 199 -16.11 3.86 3.65
CA TYR A 199 -17.38 4.56 3.63
C TYR A 199 -17.45 5.57 2.48
N SER A 200 -18.65 6.03 2.13
CA SER A 200 -18.90 7.04 1.09
C SER A 200 -19.53 8.28 1.72
N PHE A 201 -19.07 9.45 1.29
CA PHE A 201 -19.60 10.73 1.77
C PHE A 201 -19.53 11.79 0.68
N GLN A 202 -20.68 12.15 0.07
CA GLN A 202 -20.80 13.05 -1.08
C GLN A 202 -20.96 14.54 -0.68
N GLY A 203 -20.24 14.97 0.32
CA GLY A 203 -20.25 16.38 0.73
C GLY A 203 -19.59 17.29 -0.31
N SER A 204 -20.14 18.47 -0.57
CA SER A 204 -19.71 19.45 -1.58
C SER A 204 -19.05 20.70 -0.99
N CYS A 205 -18.43 20.57 0.18
CA CYS A 205 -17.77 21.66 0.89
C CYS A 205 -16.27 21.41 1.05
N LYS A 206 -15.64 22.17 1.91
CA LYS A 206 -14.29 21.93 2.39
C LYS A 206 -14.34 21.15 3.70
N TYR A 207 -13.49 20.14 3.82
CA TYR A 207 -13.45 19.22 4.95
C TYR A 207 -12.04 19.05 5.49
N GLN A 208 -11.93 18.80 6.80
CA GLN A 208 -10.72 18.32 7.43
C GLN A 208 -10.56 16.83 7.08
N LEU A 209 -9.56 16.49 6.26
CA LEU A 209 -9.28 15.12 5.88
C LEU A 209 -8.54 14.38 6.98
N VAL A 210 -7.41 14.95 7.39
CA VAL A 210 -6.60 14.47 8.51
C VAL A 210 -5.85 15.63 9.15
N SER A 211 -5.64 15.57 10.45
CA SER A 211 -4.83 16.51 11.21
C SER A 211 -4.17 15.80 12.38
N ASP A 212 -2.98 16.24 12.76
CA ASP A 212 -2.43 15.91 14.07
C ASP A 212 -3.22 16.71 15.12
N CYS A 213 -4.07 16.02 15.86
CA CYS A 213 -4.99 16.62 16.82
C CYS A 213 -4.42 16.69 18.25
N LYS A 214 -3.22 16.14 18.46
CA LYS A 214 -2.49 16.25 19.72
C LYS A 214 -1.44 17.35 19.68
N ASN A 215 -0.55 17.34 18.68
CA ASN A 215 0.61 18.24 18.62
C ASN A 215 0.45 19.35 17.55
N HIS A 216 -0.61 19.29 16.74
CA HIS A 216 -0.93 20.27 15.69
C HIS A 216 0.19 20.51 14.66
N THR A 217 1.02 19.50 14.40
CA THR A 217 2.18 19.59 13.50
C THR A 217 1.76 19.80 12.05
N PHE A 218 0.64 19.20 11.63
CA PHE A 218 0.11 19.36 10.27
C PHE A 218 -1.41 19.28 10.20
N SER A 219 -1.95 19.77 9.08
CA SER A 219 -3.34 19.54 8.72
C SER A 219 -3.51 19.40 7.21
N ILE A 220 -4.32 18.43 6.77
CA ILE A 220 -4.71 18.23 5.39
C ILE A 220 -6.21 18.47 5.25
N ARG A 221 -6.58 19.33 4.32
CA ARG A 221 -7.97 19.66 4.00
C ARG A 221 -8.24 19.36 2.54
N ILE A 222 -9.43 18.83 2.26
CA ILE A 222 -9.91 18.62 0.91
C ILE A 222 -11.05 19.59 0.61
N SER A 223 -11.21 19.94 -0.67
CA SER A 223 -12.35 20.69 -1.16
C SER A 223 -13.06 19.86 -2.22
N ASN A 224 -14.30 19.50 -1.96
CA ASN A 224 -15.13 18.73 -2.88
C ASN A 224 -16.03 19.65 -3.72
N ASP A 225 -16.34 19.20 -4.93
CA ASP A 225 -17.14 19.96 -5.90
C ASP A 225 -18.27 19.08 -6.44
N ALA A 226 -19.51 19.56 -6.39
CA ALA A 226 -20.68 18.84 -6.85
C ALA A 226 -20.79 18.71 -8.39
N ARG A 227 -19.95 19.40 -9.17
CA ARG A 227 -19.93 19.36 -10.65
C ARG A 227 -21.33 19.45 -11.29
N ASN A 228 -22.22 20.27 -10.76
CA ASN A 228 -23.62 20.43 -11.18
C ASN A 228 -24.50 19.18 -11.04
N THR A 229 -24.12 18.23 -10.22
CA THR A 229 -24.93 17.05 -9.89
C THR A 229 -25.63 17.23 -8.53
N SER A 230 -26.78 16.58 -8.36
CA SER A 230 -27.51 16.61 -7.09
C SER A 230 -27.06 15.55 -6.09
N HIS A 231 -26.37 14.51 -6.58
CA HIS A 231 -26.16 13.28 -5.80
C HIS A 231 -24.69 12.87 -5.69
N SER A 232 -23.77 13.56 -6.37
CA SER A 232 -22.36 13.22 -6.38
C SER A 232 -21.45 14.43 -6.20
N SER A 233 -20.26 14.19 -5.72
CA SER A 233 -19.20 15.20 -5.62
C SER A 233 -17.85 14.56 -5.92
N TRP A 234 -16.83 15.37 -6.16
CA TRP A 234 -15.46 14.92 -6.44
C TRP A 234 -14.47 15.76 -5.68
N THR A 235 -13.41 15.15 -5.22
CA THR A 235 -12.31 15.90 -4.60
C THR A 235 -11.64 16.76 -5.67
N ARG A 236 -11.71 18.07 -5.49
CA ARG A 236 -11.19 19.06 -6.42
C ARG A 236 -9.78 19.51 -6.09
N THR A 237 -9.49 19.67 -4.79
CA THR A 237 -8.20 20.11 -4.29
C THR A 237 -7.89 19.47 -2.96
N ALA A 238 -6.60 19.21 -2.72
CA ALA A 238 -6.06 18.87 -1.42
C ALA A 238 -5.10 19.98 -0.97
N THR A 239 -5.12 20.32 0.31
CA THR A 239 -4.29 21.39 0.89
C THR A 239 -3.61 20.87 2.15
N LEU A 240 -2.28 20.80 2.13
CA LEU A 240 -1.44 20.52 3.29
C LEU A 240 -1.00 21.84 3.92
N ARG A 241 -1.02 21.88 5.25
CA ARG A 241 -0.42 22.95 6.05
C ARG A 241 0.54 22.33 7.06
N ILE A 242 1.77 22.84 7.10
CA ILE A 242 2.81 22.52 8.07
C ILE A 242 3.34 23.87 8.55
N GLY A 243 3.11 24.22 9.80
CA GLY A 243 3.44 25.55 10.33
C GLY A 243 2.83 26.67 9.47
N SER A 244 3.64 27.59 8.98
CA SER A 244 3.26 28.68 8.07
C SER A 244 3.16 28.24 6.60
N THR A 245 3.74 27.10 6.23
CA THR A 245 3.77 26.61 4.85
C THR A 245 2.43 25.98 4.46
N LYS A 246 1.92 26.40 3.31
CA LYS A 246 0.67 25.91 2.73
C LYS A 246 0.89 25.42 1.32
N VAL A 247 0.74 24.11 1.09
CA VAL A 247 0.78 23.50 -0.23
C VAL A 247 -0.62 23.15 -0.69
N ASN A 248 -1.03 23.65 -1.85
CA ASN A 248 -2.32 23.36 -2.47
C ASN A 248 -2.11 22.55 -3.75
N MET A 249 -2.69 21.37 -3.79
CA MET A 249 -2.71 20.46 -4.93
C MET A 249 -4.08 20.56 -5.62
N GLY A 250 -4.09 21.01 -6.85
CA GLY A 250 -5.33 21.29 -7.56
C GLY A 250 -5.52 20.46 -8.82
N LYS A 251 -6.65 20.71 -9.50
CA LYS A 251 -7.03 20.04 -10.74
C LYS A 251 -5.91 20.10 -11.79
N LYS A 252 -5.75 19.02 -12.56
CA LYS A 252 -4.69 18.87 -13.58
C LYS A 252 -3.29 19.04 -12.97
N MET A 253 -3.07 18.54 -11.76
CA MET A 253 -1.78 18.57 -11.04
C MET A 253 -1.17 19.97 -10.89
N ARG A 254 -2.00 21.01 -10.78
CA ARG A 254 -1.54 22.37 -10.53
C ARG A 254 -1.19 22.54 -9.07
N ILE A 255 0.06 22.86 -8.79
CA ILE A 255 0.55 23.01 -7.41
C ILE A 255 0.79 24.49 -7.10
N LYS A 256 0.40 24.89 -5.89
CA LYS A 256 0.69 26.21 -5.33
C LYS A 256 1.30 26.06 -3.95
N VAL A 257 2.39 26.78 -3.71
CA VAL A 257 3.03 26.92 -2.39
C VAL A 257 2.81 28.34 -1.93
N ASN A 258 2.21 28.53 -0.76
CA ASN A 258 1.86 29.84 -0.19
C ASN A 258 1.12 30.78 -1.16
N GLY A 259 0.26 30.20 -2.01
CA GLY A 259 -0.52 30.91 -3.01
C GLY A 259 0.16 31.06 -4.39
N GLN A 260 1.46 30.94 -4.48
CA GLN A 260 2.23 31.03 -5.74
C GLN A 260 2.24 29.69 -6.47
N ARG A 261 2.06 29.71 -7.80
CA ARG A 261 2.18 28.53 -8.65
C ARG A 261 3.65 28.15 -8.81
N ILE A 262 3.94 26.88 -8.66
CA ILE A 262 5.31 26.34 -8.81
C ILE A 262 5.39 25.36 -9.97
N ALA A 263 6.60 25.20 -10.53
CA ALA A 263 6.97 24.10 -11.41
C ALA A 263 7.50 22.94 -10.60
N LEU A 264 7.44 21.72 -11.13
CA LEU A 264 7.95 20.49 -10.50
C LEU A 264 9.19 19.97 -11.24
N PRO A 265 10.18 19.41 -10.56
CA PRO A 265 10.25 19.19 -9.09
C PRO A 265 10.46 20.49 -8.29
N TYR A 266 10.05 20.50 -7.02
CA TYR A 266 10.18 21.67 -6.13
C TYR A 266 10.50 21.23 -4.71
N ILE A 267 11.50 21.86 -4.10
CA ILE A 267 11.93 21.59 -2.72
C ILE A 267 11.61 22.78 -1.85
N ILE A 268 10.90 22.55 -0.75
CA ILE A 268 10.67 23.51 0.32
C ILE A 268 11.61 23.13 1.46
N LYS A 269 12.73 23.86 1.57
CA LYS A 269 13.80 23.56 2.56
C LYS A 269 13.22 23.38 3.96
N GLY A 270 13.57 22.29 4.64
CA GLY A 270 13.12 21.95 6.00
C GLY A 270 11.63 21.60 6.10
N VAL A 271 10.90 21.40 5.00
CA VAL A 271 9.45 21.10 5.03
C VAL A 271 9.06 19.93 4.16
N ALA A 272 9.30 20.02 2.84
CA ALA A 272 8.83 19.00 1.91
C ALA A 272 9.52 19.06 0.54
N GLU A 273 9.55 17.92 -0.14
CA GLU A 273 9.85 17.77 -1.55
C GLU A 273 8.56 17.44 -2.34
N ILE A 274 8.40 18.05 -3.52
CA ILE A 274 7.28 17.83 -4.41
C ILE A 274 7.80 17.45 -5.79
N SER A 275 7.45 16.25 -6.25
CA SER A 275 7.93 15.67 -7.51
C SER A 275 6.79 15.05 -8.32
N ARG A 276 7.08 14.67 -9.57
CA ARG A 276 6.16 13.87 -10.39
C ARG A 276 6.50 12.39 -10.22
N SER A 277 5.46 11.56 -10.07
CA SER A 277 5.60 10.11 -9.98
C SER A 277 4.45 9.45 -10.73
N ASN A 278 4.75 8.67 -11.76
CA ASN A 278 3.79 7.83 -12.52
C ASN A 278 2.45 8.53 -12.83
N GLY A 279 2.52 9.71 -13.47
CA GLY A 279 1.31 10.46 -13.84
C GLY A 279 0.59 11.15 -12.67
N SER A 280 1.19 11.18 -11.49
CA SER A 280 0.69 11.83 -10.28
C SER A 280 1.72 12.81 -9.71
N VAL A 281 1.33 13.61 -8.76
CA VAL A 281 2.23 14.45 -7.95
C VAL A 281 2.41 13.79 -6.60
N LEU A 282 3.66 13.57 -6.22
CA LEU A 282 4.07 13.07 -4.92
C LEU A 282 4.67 14.22 -4.12
N LEU A 283 4.13 14.46 -2.94
CA LEU A 283 4.69 15.32 -1.92
C LEU A 283 5.20 14.45 -0.78
N LYS A 284 6.44 14.63 -0.38
CA LYS A 284 7.05 14.00 0.79
C LYS A 284 7.49 15.08 1.76
N SER A 285 6.98 15.09 2.99
CA SER A 285 7.41 16.03 4.02
C SER A 285 8.43 15.39 4.96
N GLU A 286 9.28 16.21 5.55
CA GLU A 286 10.28 15.77 6.54
C GLU A 286 9.65 15.25 7.83
N ILE A 287 8.41 15.65 8.15
CA ILE A 287 7.67 15.18 9.31
C ILE A 287 6.97 13.82 9.09
N GLY A 288 7.30 13.08 8.02
CA GLY A 288 6.74 11.76 7.75
C GLY A 288 5.31 11.75 7.20
N VAL A 289 4.85 12.86 6.60
CA VAL A 289 3.57 12.96 5.90
C VAL A 289 3.82 12.97 4.40
N GLN A 290 3.15 12.09 3.65
CA GLN A 290 3.24 12.04 2.20
C GLN A 290 1.85 12.16 1.58
N MET A 291 1.76 12.77 0.41
CA MET A 291 0.53 12.91 -0.36
C MET A 291 0.77 12.56 -1.82
N LEU A 292 -0.01 11.65 -2.36
CA LEU A 292 -0.05 11.34 -3.78
C LEU A 292 -1.36 11.84 -4.37
N TRP A 293 -1.27 12.70 -5.40
CA TRP A 293 -2.42 13.34 -6.04
C TRP A 293 -2.39 13.17 -7.55
N ASP A 294 -3.45 12.62 -8.14
CA ASP A 294 -3.54 12.39 -9.60
C ASP A 294 -4.05 13.62 -10.39
N GLY A 295 -4.49 14.66 -9.70
CA GLY A 295 -5.05 15.86 -10.34
C GLY A 295 -6.51 15.76 -10.75
N ASP A 296 -7.20 14.64 -10.53
CA ASP A 296 -8.60 14.43 -10.93
C ASP A 296 -9.49 13.73 -9.88
N GLY A 297 -9.04 13.66 -8.64
CA GLY A 297 -9.89 13.21 -7.53
C GLY A 297 -9.35 12.03 -6.72
N PHE A 298 -8.29 11.37 -7.18
CA PHE A 298 -7.60 10.37 -6.38
C PHE A 298 -6.55 11.04 -5.48
N LEU A 299 -6.68 10.83 -4.19
CA LEU A 299 -5.75 11.29 -3.17
C LEU A 299 -5.38 10.13 -2.23
N GLU A 300 -4.10 9.92 -2.05
CA GLU A 300 -3.56 9.03 -1.04
C GLU A 300 -2.73 9.85 -0.06
N VAL A 301 -2.96 9.63 1.22
CA VAL A 301 -2.20 10.24 2.32
C VAL A 301 -1.54 9.12 3.09
N THR A 302 -0.22 9.15 3.17
CA THR A 302 0.58 8.27 4.02
C THR A 302 1.13 9.08 5.18
N VAL A 303 1.04 8.55 6.37
CA VAL A 303 1.57 9.16 7.60
C VAL A 303 2.47 8.17 8.33
N SER A 304 3.57 8.67 8.88
CA SER A 304 4.46 7.85 9.71
C SER A 304 3.69 7.19 10.86
N SER A 305 4.07 5.98 11.21
CA SER A 305 3.56 5.25 12.37
C SER A 305 3.69 6.04 13.70
N SER A 306 4.61 7.01 13.76
CA SER A 306 4.75 7.92 14.89
C SER A 306 3.49 8.76 15.20
N TYR A 307 2.57 8.87 14.24
CA TYR A 307 1.26 9.54 14.40
C TYR A 307 0.14 8.63 14.91
N LYS A 308 0.41 7.37 15.18
CA LYS A 308 -0.59 6.40 15.65
C LYS A 308 -1.31 6.91 16.91
N GLY A 309 -2.65 6.94 16.87
CA GLY A 309 -3.51 7.43 17.94
C GLY A 309 -3.45 8.95 18.20
N LYS A 310 -2.87 9.76 17.28
CA LYS A 310 -2.77 11.23 17.39
C LYS A 310 -3.62 11.96 16.35
N LEU A 311 -4.17 11.25 15.38
CA LEU A 311 -4.86 11.83 14.24
C LEU A 311 -6.37 11.97 14.46
N CYS A 312 -6.98 12.85 13.67
CA CYS A 312 -8.42 13.02 13.57
C CYS A 312 -8.82 13.56 12.19
N GLY A 313 -10.06 13.38 11.79
CA GLY A 313 -10.61 13.83 10.52
C GLY A 313 -11.39 12.75 9.80
N LEU A 314 -11.63 12.94 8.49
CA LEU A 314 -12.33 11.98 7.65
C LEU A 314 -11.55 10.68 7.45
N CYS A 315 -10.23 10.68 7.64
CA CYS A 315 -9.38 9.50 7.56
C CYS A 315 -9.35 8.64 8.84
N GLY A 316 -10.14 9.00 9.87
CA GLY A 316 -10.13 8.30 11.16
C GLY A 316 -9.03 8.77 12.09
N ASN A 317 -8.73 7.96 13.11
CA ASN A 317 -7.85 8.32 14.22
C ASN A 317 -6.49 7.58 14.22
N PHE A 318 -6.32 6.62 13.33
CA PHE A 318 -5.10 5.80 13.20
C PHE A 318 -4.70 5.13 14.52
N ASN A 319 -5.60 4.33 15.08
CA ASN A 319 -5.36 3.60 16.34
C ASN A 319 -5.44 2.07 16.17
N SER A 320 -5.47 1.57 14.93
CA SER A 320 -5.64 0.15 14.55
C SER A 320 -7.05 -0.40 14.83
N VAL A 321 -8.05 0.46 15.07
CA VAL A 321 -9.42 0.06 15.39
C VAL A 321 -10.42 0.69 14.44
N ALA A 322 -10.69 0.07 13.30
CA ALA A 322 -11.58 0.59 12.25
C ALA A 322 -13.02 0.91 12.72
N ARG A 323 -13.52 0.28 13.78
CA ARG A 323 -14.89 0.48 14.28
C ARG A 323 -15.12 1.89 14.86
N ASP A 324 -14.09 2.55 15.39
CA ASP A 324 -14.20 3.87 16.01
C ASP A 324 -13.71 5.03 15.13
N ASP A 325 -13.35 4.78 13.87
CA ASP A 325 -12.90 5.78 12.90
C ASP A 325 -13.95 6.85 12.57
N MET A 326 -15.24 6.56 12.79
CA MET A 326 -16.31 7.52 12.56
C MET A 326 -16.57 8.42 13.78
N ARG A 327 -15.51 8.83 14.45
CA ARG A 327 -15.57 9.80 15.56
C ARG A 327 -15.70 11.20 15.01
N ALA A 328 -16.82 11.86 15.33
CA ALA A 328 -17.10 13.24 14.94
C ALA A 328 -16.16 14.23 15.63
N ARG A 329 -16.16 15.47 15.17
CA ARG A 329 -15.31 16.54 15.73
C ARG A 329 -15.58 16.81 17.22
N ASP A 330 -16.79 16.55 17.70
CA ASP A 330 -17.19 16.66 19.11
C ASP A 330 -16.85 15.43 19.95
N GLY A 331 -16.14 14.44 19.36
CA GLY A 331 -15.71 13.21 20.01
C GLY A 331 -16.75 12.08 19.99
N ARG A 332 -18.00 12.32 19.57
CA ARG A 332 -19.04 11.30 19.52
C ARG A 332 -18.79 10.31 18.37
N LEU A 333 -18.99 9.02 18.65
CA LEU A 333 -18.96 7.99 17.63
C LEU A 333 -20.30 7.97 16.89
N LEU A 334 -20.26 8.07 15.56
CA LEU A 334 -21.43 8.13 14.70
C LEU A 334 -21.48 6.93 13.76
N ASN A 335 -22.69 6.40 13.53
CA ASN A 335 -22.93 5.37 12.51
C ASN A 335 -23.40 5.96 11.18
N ASP A 336 -23.82 7.23 11.18
CA ASP A 336 -24.32 7.95 9.99
C ASP A 336 -23.15 8.68 9.32
N THR A 337 -22.79 8.25 8.10
CA THR A 337 -21.67 8.81 7.33
C THR A 337 -21.87 10.27 6.96
N TRP A 338 -23.13 10.71 6.77
CA TRP A 338 -23.45 12.11 6.47
C TRP A 338 -23.21 13.01 7.67
N ARG A 339 -23.72 12.62 8.85
CA ARG A 339 -23.46 13.33 10.10
C ARG A 339 -21.98 13.37 10.44
N PHE A 340 -21.30 12.24 10.28
CA PHE A 340 -19.86 12.15 10.49
C PHE A 340 -19.11 13.11 9.54
N GLY A 341 -19.30 12.99 8.24
CA GLY A 341 -18.61 13.82 7.25
C GLY A 341 -18.89 15.31 7.42
N THR A 342 -20.14 15.69 7.70
CA THR A 342 -20.51 17.09 7.94
C THR A 342 -19.92 17.66 9.21
N SER A 343 -19.66 16.87 10.24
CA SER A 343 -18.99 17.33 11.47
C SER A 343 -17.55 17.82 11.19
N TRP A 344 -16.90 17.28 10.18
CA TRP A 344 -15.55 17.67 9.77
C TRP A 344 -15.51 18.81 8.75
N ARG A 345 -16.63 19.45 8.46
CA ARG A 345 -16.68 20.63 7.60
C ARG A 345 -15.85 21.77 8.18
N VAL A 346 -15.10 22.46 7.32
CA VAL A 346 -14.26 23.61 7.67
C VAL A 346 -14.58 24.81 6.78
N GLY A 347 -14.56 26.01 7.35
CA GLY A 347 -14.96 27.24 6.68
C GLY A 347 -16.47 27.50 6.74
N GLY A 348 -16.85 28.75 6.40
CA GLY A 348 -18.25 29.15 6.37
C GLY A 348 -19.02 28.68 5.12
N HIS A 349 -20.21 29.25 4.89
CA HIS A 349 -21.06 28.88 3.73
C HIS A 349 -20.36 29.02 2.37
N ARG A 350 -19.44 29.97 2.22
CA ARG A 350 -18.63 30.15 0.97
C ARG A 350 -17.66 29.00 0.71
N ALA A 351 -17.43 28.09 1.65
CA ALA A 351 -16.58 26.92 1.48
C ALA A 351 -17.31 25.75 0.79
N CYS A 352 -18.59 25.88 0.48
CA CYS A 352 -19.42 24.90 -0.19
C CYS A 352 -19.74 25.34 -1.61
N THR A 353 -19.68 24.44 -2.57
CA THR A 353 -20.09 24.69 -3.97
C THR A 353 -21.61 24.58 -4.12
N ARG A 354 -22.28 23.93 -3.18
CA ARG A 354 -23.72 23.77 -3.05
C ARG A 354 -24.12 23.79 -1.58
N ARG A 355 -25.40 24.12 -1.26
CA ARG A 355 -25.92 23.94 0.09
C ARG A 355 -25.71 22.48 0.55
N PRO A 356 -25.18 22.27 1.76
CA PRO A 356 -24.95 20.94 2.28
C PRO A 356 -26.29 20.29 2.67
N GLU A 357 -26.99 19.77 1.68
CA GLU A 357 -28.18 18.97 1.86
C GLU A 357 -27.79 17.48 1.81
N ARG A 358 -28.42 16.69 2.66
CA ARG A 358 -28.28 15.23 2.59
C ARG A 358 -28.76 14.80 1.21
N PRO A 359 -27.97 14.05 0.42
CA PRO A 359 -28.46 13.53 -0.85
C PRO A 359 -29.74 12.70 -0.60
N ASN A 360 -30.83 13.05 -1.25
CA ASN A 360 -32.10 12.33 -1.15
C ASN A 360 -31.92 10.98 -1.84
N GLY A 361 -31.45 9.98 -1.08
CA GLY A 361 -31.24 8.62 -1.52
C GLY A 361 -30.00 8.42 -2.42
N ILE A 362 -29.56 7.19 -2.52
CA ILE A 362 -28.61 6.73 -3.52
C ILE A 362 -29.31 6.90 -4.86
N SER A 363 -28.68 7.55 -5.84
CA SER A 363 -29.17 7.61 -7.22
C SER A 363 -29.44 6.18 -7.69
N ARG A 364 -30.71 5.77 -7.66
CA ARG A 364 -31.08 4.40 -8.08
C ARG A 364 -30.76 4.26 -9.55
N CYS A 365 -29.75 3.48 -9.85
CA CYS A 365 -29.49 3.02 -11.21
C CYS A 365 -30.78 2.45 -11.82
N ARG A 366 -31.18 2.90 -13.02
CA ARG A 366 -32.24 2.19 -13.76
C ARG A 366 -31.84 0.72 -13.90
N LYS A 367 -32.78 -0.23 -13.75
CA LYS A 367 -32.49 -1.68 -13.77
C LYS A 367 -31.58 -2.09 -14.93
N SER A 368 -31.87 -1.60 -16.15
CA SER A 368 -31.07 -1.90 -17.35
C SER A 368 -29.62 -1.35 -17.28
N LYS A 369 -29.42 -0.18 -16.67
CA LYS A 369 -28.08 0.39 -16.42
C LYS A 369 -27.37 -0.37 -15.33
N HIS A 370 -28.07 -0.74 -14.27
CA HIS A 370 -27.51 -1.44 -13.11
C HIS A 370 -26.87 -2.77 -13.49
N THR A 371 -27.54 -3.61 -14.29
CA THR A 371 -26.99 -4.89 -14.75
C THR A 371 -25.71 -4.71 -15.56
N LYS A 372 -25.66 -3.69 -16.44
CA LYS A 372 -24.46 -3.39 -17.22
C LYS A 372 -23.31 -2.92 -16.32
N VAL A 373 -23.62 -2.06 -15.36
CA VAL A 373 -22.65 -1.52 -14.41
C VAL A 373 -22.13 -2.63 -13.48
N GLN A 374 -23.01 -3.51 -12.98
CA GLN A 374 -22.57 -4.65 -12.18
C GLN A 374 -21.62 -5.55 -12.95
N ARG A 375 -21.93 -5.85 -14.24
CA ARG A 375 -21.00 -6.62 -15.07
C ARG A 375 -19.64 -5.96 -15.23
N LEU A 376 -19.62 -4.64 -15.42
CA LEU A 376 -18.40 -3.86 -15.50
C LEU A 376 -17.59 -3.91 -14.19
N CYS A 377 -18.27 -3.74 -13.05
CA CYS A 377 -17.63 -3.67 -11.75
C CYS A 377 -17.32 -5.05 -11.12
N ARG A 378 -17.90 -6.14 -11.58
CA ARG A 378 -17.49 -7.50 -11.20
C ARG A 378 -16.19 -7.95 -11.86
N ALA A 379 -15.71 -7.23 -12.87
CA ALA A 379 -14.46 -7.57 -13.53
C ALA A 379 -13.21 -7.42 -12.63
N PHE A 380 -13.32 -6.91 -11.41
CA PHE A 380 -12.23 -6.98 -10.43
C PHE A 380 -11.79 -8.42 -10.14
N GLU A 381 -12.75 -9.34 -10.05
CA GLU A 381 -12.51 -10.75 -9.72
C GLU A 381 -12.19 -11.59 -10.96
N ALA A 382 -12.86 -11.27 -12.08
CA ALA A 382 -12.77 -12.04 -13.32
C ALA A 382 -11.65 -11.57 -14.26
N ASN A 383 -10.98 -10.45 -13.95
CA ASN A 383 -9.98 -9.87 -14.83
C ASN A 383 -8.59 -10.42 -14.51
N GLU A 384 -7.97 -11.01 -15.52
CA GLU A 384 -6.64 -11.61 -15.44
C GLU A 384 -5.58 -10.62 -14.91
N ALA A 385 -5.71 -9.33 -15.23
CA ALA A 385 -4.82 -8.28 -14.75
C ALA A 385 -4.74 -8.20 -13.21
N PHE A 386 -5.79 -8.62 -12.50
CA PHE A 386 -5.85 -8.60 -11.03
C PHE A 386 -5.73 -9.98 -10.38
N SER A 387 -5.52 -11.04 -11.13
CA SER A 387 -5.50 -12.43 -10.62
C SER A 387 -4.55 -12.63 -9.43
N LYS A 388 -3.35 -12.04 -9.47
CA LYS A 388 -2.37 -12.09 -8.38
C LYS A 388 -2.76 -11.27 -7.14
N CYS A 389 -3.73 -10.37 -7.29
CA CYS A 389 -4.14 -9.45 -6.25
C CYS A 389 -5.37 -9.93 -5.47
N VAL A 390 -6.34 -10.57 -6.15
CA VAL A 390 -7.65 -10.95 -5.58
C VAL A 390 -7.50 -11.79 -4.30
N GLY A 391 -6.50 -12.67 -4.24
CA GLY A 391 -6.22 -13.47 -3.04
C GLY A 391 -5.55 -12.70 -1.90
N LYS A 392 -5.02 -11.49 -2.15
CA LYS A 392 -4.31 -10.67 -1.17
C LYS A 392 -5.12 -9.46 -0.71
N VAL A 393 -5.93 -8.89 -1.59
CA VAL A 393 -6.75 -7.69 -1.34
C VAL A 393 -8.18 -7.98 -1.75
N ASN A 394 -9.11 -7.91 -0.79
CA ASN A 394 -10.53 -8.12 -1.08
C ASN A 394 -11.08 -7.00 -1.98
N PRO A 395 -11.58 -7.31 -3.20
CA PRO A 395 -12.10 -6.32 -4.14
C PRO A 395 -13.48 -5.78 -3.79
N HIS A 396 -14.21 -6.39 -2.85
CA HIS A 396 -15.64 -6.14 -2.59
C HIS A 396 -15.98 -4.65 -2.44
N ASN A 397 -15.30 -3.94 -1.54
CA ASN A 397 -15.57 -2.52 -1.30
C ASN A 397 -15.27 -1.64 -2.53
N TYR A 398 -14.28 -2.02 -3.33
CA TYR A 398 -13.93 -1.31 -4.57
C TYR A 398 -14.98 -1.59 -5.67
N ALA A 399 -15.50 -2.81 -5.74
CA ALA A 399 -16.57 -3.17 -6.65
C ALA A 399 -17.88 -2.43 -6.31
N GLU A 400 -18.23 -2.30 -5.04
CA GLU A 400 -19.37 -1.50 -4.59
C GLU A 400 -19.20 -0.01 -4.92
N ALA A 401 -18.03 0.56 -4.63
CA ALA A 401 -17.68 1.94 -5.00
C ALA A 401 -17.80 2.15 -6.52
N CYS A 402 -17.28 1.21 -7.32
CA CYS A 402 -17.39 1.22 -8.77
C CYS A 402 -18.85 1.28 -9.24
N VAL A 403 -19.74 0.48 -8.64
CA VAL A 403 -21.17 0.47 -8.99
C VAL A 403 -21.81 1.81 -8.64
N LEU A 404 -21.53 2.36 -7.48
CA LEU A 404 -22.05 3.65 -7.03
C LEU A 404 -21.61 4.77 -7.97
N ASP A 405 -20.32 4.87 -8.28
CA ASP A 405 -19.74 5.86 -9.19
C ASP A 405 -20.35 5.79 -10.60
N ALA A 406 -20.38 4.57 -11.17
CA ALA A 406 -20.91 4.38 -12.53
C ALA A 406 -22.42 4.60 -12.62
N CYS A 407 -23.17 4.39 -11.53
CA CYS A 407 -24.60 4.68 -11.46
C CYS A 407 -24.87 6.19 -11.34
N SER A 408 -24.13 6.90 -10.52
CA SER A 408 -24.35 8.31 -10.20
C SER A 408 -23.89 9.25 -11.31
N CYS A 409 -22.97 8.80 -12.14
CA CYS A 409 -22.31 9.59 -13.17
C CYS A 409 -22.98 9.46 -14.54
N SER A 410 -22.98 10.55 -15.29
CA SER A 410 -23.41 10.58 -16.71
C SER A 410 -22.29 10.21 -17.69
N GLY A 411 -21.02 10.21 -17.23
CA GLY A 411 -19.86 9.90 -18.04
C GLY A 411 -19.55 8.39 -18.07
N PHE A 412 -18.77 7.98 -19.06
CA PHE A 412 -18.43 6.58 -19.27
C PHE A 412 -17.37 6.06 -18.30
N ARG A 413 -16.39 6.89 -17.87
CA ARG A 413 -15.19 6.45 -17.15
C ARG A 413 -15.25 6.63 -15.63
N CYS A 414 -16.43 6.83 -15.05
CA CYS A 414 -16.54 7.08 -13.61
C CYS A 414 -16.14 5.87 -12.75
N HIS A 415 -16.29 4.65 -13.28
CA HIS A 415 -15.85 3.41 -12.65
C HIS A 415 -14.32 3.33 -12.47
N CYS A 416 -13.57 4.08 -13.27
CA CYS A 416 -12.10 3.97 -13.30
C CYS A 416 -11.41 4.46 -12.03
N ALA A 417 -12.07 5.31 -11.24
CA ALA A 417 -11.55 5.75 -9.96
C ALA A 417 -11.39 4.58 -8.97
N ALA A 418 -12.38 3.70 -8.90
CA ALA A 418 -12.35 2.50 -8.07
C ALA A 418 -11.27 1.50 -8.54
N TYR A 419 -11.15 1.29 -9.85
CA TYR A 419 -10.08 0.45 -10.40
C TYR A 419 -8.69 0.98 -10.11
N ARG A 420 -8.49 2.29 -10.22
CA ARG A 420 -7.21 2.94 -9.87
C ARG A 420 -6.87 2.75 -8.39
N ALA A 421 -7.84 2.93 -7.52
CA ALA A 421 -7.67 2.74 -6.10
C ALA A 421 -7.30 1.28 -5.77
N TYR A 422 -7.99 0.31 -6.39
CA TYR A 422 -7.69 -1.10 -6.21
C TYR A 422 -6.32 -1.50 -6.77
N ALA A 423 -5.98 -1.06 -7.98
CA ALA A 423 -4.67 -1.30 -8.57
C ALA A 423 -3.53 -0.78 -7.69
N ARG A 424 -3.73 0.38 -7.08
CA ARG A 424 -2.76 0.96 -6.15
C ARG A 424 -2.58 0.11 -4.87
N GLU A 425 -3.68 -0.44 -4.35
CA GLU A 425 -3.63 -1.36 -3.21
C GLU A 425 -2.90 -2.66 -3.57
N CYS A 426 -3.17 -3.21 -4.76
CA CYS A 426 -2.47 -4.39 -5.29
C CYS A 426 -0.96 -4.17 -5.37
N THR A 427 -0.53 -3.02 -5.86
CA THR A 427 0.91 -2.66 -5.94
C THR A 427 1.56 -2.66 -4.55
N ARG A 428 0.86 -2.18 -3.51
CA ARG A 428 1.40 -2.17 -2.13
C ARG A 428 1.66 -3.56 -1.56
N VAL A 429 0.85 -4.54 -1.93
CA VAL A 429 1.02 -5.94 -1.48
C VAL A 429 1.90 -6.76 -2.43
N GLY A 430 2.64 -6.08 -3.32
CA GLY A 430 3.54 -6.73 -4.28
C GLY A 430 2.82 -7.55 -5.35
N ALA A 431 1.57 -7.20 -5.68
CA ALA A 431 0.77 -7.83 -6.74
C ALA A 431 0.39 -6.80 -7.80
N GLU A 432 1.38 -6.12 -8.38
CA GLU A 432 1.16 -5.06 -9.35
C GLU A 432 0.38 -5.55 -10.58
N PRO A 433 -0.81 -4.99 -10.86
CA PRO A 433 -1.62 -5.42 -12.00
C PRO A 433 -1.08 -4.83 -13.30
N GLN A 434 -0.91 -5.69 -14.31
CA GLN A 434 -0.42 -5.30 -15.62
C GLN A 434 -1.59 -4.91 -16.53
N ASP A 435 -1.41 -3.87 -17.35
CA ASP A 435 -2.37 -3.40 -18.36
C ASP A 435 -3.83 -3.21 -17.89
N TRP A 436 -4.03 -3.02 -16.58
CA TRP A 436 -5.35 -2.92 -15.98
C TRP A 436 -6.22 -1.78 -16.54
N LEU A 437 -5.60 -0.68 -16.99
CA LEU A 437 -6.33 0.45 -17.60
C LEU A 437 -7.11 0.01 -18.83
N ARG A 438 -6.50 -0.80 -19.69
CA ARG A 438 -7.13 -1.37 -20.89
C ARG A 438 -8.14 -2.44 -20.51
N ALA A 439 -7.76 -3.32 -19.60
CA ALA A 439 -8.58 -4.43 -19.11
C ALA A 439 -9.84 -3.94 -18.38
N ALA A 440 -9.78 -2.81 -17.66
CA ALA A 440 -10.91 -2.16 -17.01
C ALA A 440 -11.66 -1.16 -17.90
N TRP A 441 -11.34 -1.06 -19.19
CA TRP A 441 -11.92 -0.10 -20.12
C TRP A 441 -11.73 1.38 -19.69
N CYS A 442 -10.69 1.64 -18.93
CA CYS A 442 -10.33 2.98 -18.47
C CYS A 442 -9.50 3.74 -19.49
N ASP A 443 -8.89 3.02 -20.42
CA ASP A 443 -8.20 3.55 -21.58
C ASP A 443 -8.87 3.02 -22.87
N GLY A 444 -9.05 3.88 -23.88
CA GLY A 444 -9.72 3.51 -25.14
C GLY A 444 -11.26 3.69 -25.16
N PRO A 445 -11.94 3.22 -26.22
CA PRO A 445 -13.39 3.37 -26.40
C PRO A 445 -14.17 2.44 -25.46
N PRO A 446 -15.44 2.77 -25.14
CA PRO A 446 -16.30 1.91 -24.33
C PRO A 446 -16.54 0.56 -25.00
N PRO A 447 -16.76 -0.52 -24.21
CA PRO A 447 -17.12 -1.80 -24.77
C PRO A 447 -18.44 -1.70 -25.57
N PRO A 448 -18.60 -2.43 -26.68
CA PRO A 448 -19.77 -2.33 -27.57
C PRO A 448 -21.10 -2.59 -26.86
N TRP A 449 -21.12 -3.46 -25.83
CA TRP A 449 -22.31 -3.77 -25.06
C TRP A 449 -22.75 -2.66 -24.10
N LEU A 450 -21.83 -1.73 -23.75
CA LEU A 450 -22.12 -0.55 -22.94
C LEU A 450 -22.66 0.60 -23.79
N SER A 451 -22.20 0.72 -25.03
CA SER A 451 -22.59 1.77 -25.98
C SER A 451 -23.97 1.56 -26.61
N ARG A 452 -24.53 0.34 -26.60
CA ARG A 452 -25.87 0.03 -27.14
C ARG A 452 -27.01 0.48 -26.20
N GLY A 453 -27.09 1.76 -25.87
CA GLY A 453 -28.24 2.40 -25.24
C GLY A 453 -28.54 3.67 -26.04
N ARG A 454 -29.69 3.68 -26.76
CA ARG A 454 -30.20 4.79 -27.59
C ARG A 454 -29.58 6.14 -27.20
N MET A 455 -28.73 6.65 -28.06
CA MET A 455 -28.62 8.10 -28.22
C MET A 455 -30.01 8.58 -28.65
N GLY A 456 -30.63 9.39 -27.80
CA GLY A 456 -31.83 10.10 -28.19
C GLY A 456 -31.53 10.83 -29.49
N VAL A 457 -32.39 10.61 -30.46
CA VAL A 457 -32.39 11.33 -31.75
C VAL A 457 -32.31 12.81 -31.47
N GLY A 458 -31.10 13.37 -31.52
CA GLY A 458 -30.90 14.79 -31.58
C GLY A 458 -31.52 15.28 -32.89
N ARG A 459 -32.41 16.22 -32.76
CA ARG A 459 -33.10 16.90 -33.85
C ARG A 459 -32.12 17.16 -35.02
N SER A 460 -32.45 16.59 -36.17
CA SER A 460 -31.89 16.95 -37.47
C SER A 460 -31.94 18.48 -37.65
N VAL A 461 -30.79 19.11 -37.56
CA VAL A 461 -30.65 20.45 -38.11
C VAL A 461 -30.67 20.30 -39.61
N LYS A 462 -31.79 20.69 -40.23
CA LYS A 462 -31.90 20.83 -41.67
C LYS A 462 -30.81 21.78 -42.17
N HIS A 463 -29.81 21.25 -42.82
CA HIS A 463 -28.92 22.02 -43.67
C HIS A 463 -29.75 22.56 -44.85
N ARG A 464 -30.04 23.86 -44.85
CA ARG A 464 -30.40 24.59 -46.07
C ARG A 464 -29.15 24.62 -46.97
N LYS A 465 -29.28 23.97 -48.10
CA LYS A 465 -28.43 24.25 -49.26
C LYS A 465 -28.71 25.70 -49.66
N THR A 466 -27.69 26.51 -49.77
CA THR A 466 -27.65 27.67 -50.67
C THR A 466 -26.29 27.68 -51.34
N ASP A 467 -26.39 27.84 -52.63
CA ASP A 467 -25.43 27.63 -53.67
C ASP A 467 -24.22 28.58 -53.62
N LEU A 468 -23.22 28.18 -54.37
CA LEU A 468 -22.08 28.90 -54.83
C LEU A 468 -22.47 30.26 -55.53
N LEU A 469 -21.66 31.26 -55.33
CA LEU A 469 -21.01 32.03 -56.46
C LEU A 469 -20.06 33.09 -55.89
N ALA A 470 -18.82 32.91 -56.12
CA ALA A 470 -17.80 33.71 -56.80
C ALA A 470 -17.52 35.18 -56.38
N LEU A 471 -16.25 35.46 -56.33
CA LEU A 471 -15.48 36.62 -56.71
C LEU A 471 -15.39 37.86 -55.78
N GLY A 472 -14.20 38.09 -55.28
CA GLY A 472 -13.42 39.28 -55.64
C GLY A 472 -13.39 40.42 -54.61
N ALA A 473 -12.17 40.74 -54.28
CA ALA A 473 -11.67 42.09 -54.01
C ALA A 473 -11.38 42.55 -52.57
N ILE A 474 -10.17 42.82 -52.42
CA ILE A 474 -9.21 43.43 -51.53
C ILE A 474 -9.60 44.88 -51.03
N PRO A 475 -8.86 45.56 -50.19
CA PRO A 475 -9.26 46.04 -48.85
C PRO A 475 -9.43 47.59 -48.80
N LYS A 476 -10.02 48.08 -47.72
CA LYS A 476 -9.79 49.49 -47.34
C LYS A 476 -9.64 49.73 -45.86
N ARG A 477 -8.64 50.46 -45.58
CA ARG A 477 -8.08 51.10 -44.41
C ARG A 477 -9.01 52.08 -43.68
N ASN A 478 -8.64 52.33 -42.41
CA ASN A 478 -8.81 53.54 -41.58
C ASN A 478 -10.17 53.69 -40.88
N ASN A 479 -10.22 53.93 -39.57
CA ASN A 479 -9.61 55.03 -38.85
C ASN A 479 -9.74 54.85 -37.32
N SER A 480 -8.70 55.25 -36.66
CA SER A 480 -8.52 55.64 -35.28
C SER A 480 -9.67 56.41 -34.63
N ARG A 481 -10.00 56.08 -33.38
CA ARG A 481 -10.29 57.08 -32.35
C ARG A 481 -9.90 56.55 -30.97
N SER A 482 -8.83 57.12 -30.45
CA SER A 482 -8.35 57.17 -29.10
C SER A 482 -9.36 57.81 -28.14
N ARG A 483 -9.55 57.25 -26.96
CA ARG A 483 -10.06 57.94 -25.77
C ARG A 483 -9.04 57.88 -24.64
N PRO A 484 -8.85 58.99 -23.90
CA PRO A 484 -7.81 59.13 -22.91
C PRO A 484 -8.21 58.51 -21.53
N PRO A 485 -7.23 58.32 -20.63
CA PRO A 485 -7.47 57.74 -19.29
C PRO A 485 -7.99 58.80 -18.29
N PRO A 486 -8.71 58.40 -17.24
CA PRO A 486 -9.12 59.29 -16.18
C PRO A 486 -8.02 59.51 -15.15
N PRO A 487 -8.06 60.60 -14.37
CA PRO A 487 -6.96 61.11 -13.58
C PRO A 487 -6.80 60.42 -12.23
N ILE A 488 -5.56 60.45 -11.75
CA ILE A 488 -5.10 60.12 -10.41
C ILE A 488 -5.60 61.24 -9.45
N LEU A 489 -6.20 60.86 -8.35
CA LEU A 489 -6.35 61.73 -7.18
C LEU A 489 -5.69 61.05 -5.97
N HIS A 490 -4.95 61.87 -5.26
CA HIS A 490 -4.04 61.72 -4.13
C HIS A 490 -4.43 60.70 -3.02
#